data_0b4e5e2fe9934bb27904a47ed4325031
#
_entry.id   0b4e5e2fe9934bb27904a47ed4325031
#
_cell.length_a   1.000
_cell.length_b   1.000
_cell.length_c   1.000
_cell.angle_alpha   90.00
_cell.angle_beta   90.00
_cell.angle_gamma   90.00
#
_symmetry.space_group_name_H-M   'P 1'
#
loop_
_entity.id
_entity.type
_entity.pdbx_description
1 polymer ?
#
loop_
_entity_poly.entity_id
_entity_poly.type
_entity_poly.pdbx_seq_one_letter_code
_entity_poly.pdbx_strand_id
1 'polypeptide(L)'
;AGWIGLEGMLRVAGRKEEELAKRFVPAFLNRIKGMEQELFALEQIWTAREHGASAIYQIGPGGILATLWEAAEAADVGLEADMKKMSIQQETVEICEYFRLNPYQMTSVGSLLIFTQNGEALVQKLQEAGKQAAVIGHTTNRKERVLSGGSERRFLDRPQPDELARIYESFIEQDRKEGKV
;
A
#
# COMPACT_ATOMS: atom_id res chain seq x y z
N ALA A 1 -6.31 5.11 -4.53
CA ALA A 1 -5.63 6.41 -4.39
C ALA A 1 -4.56 6.29 -3.31
N GLY A 2 -3.47 7.03 -3.44
CA GLY A 2 -2.32 7.02 -2.53
C GLY A 2 -1.20 6.08 -2.99
N TRP A 3 -0.25 5.82 -2.09
CA TRP A 3 1.00 5.11 -2.36
C TRP A 3 1.09 3.80 -1.60
N ILE A 4 1.19 2.68 -2.31
CA ILE A 4 1.25 1.34 -1.71
C ILE A 4 2.55 1.16 -0.91
N GLY A 5 2.45 0.61 0.30
CA GLY A 5 3.57 0.32 1.19
C GLY A 5 4.20 1.55 1.87
N LEU A 6 3.69 2.76 1.61
CA LEU A 6 4.32 3.99 2.12
C LEU A 6 4.39 4.04 3.65
N GLU A 7 3.28 3.82 4.34
CA GLU A 7 3.27 3.83 5.81
C GLU A 7 4.23 2.78 6.38
N GLY A 8 4.17 1.55 5.85
CA GLY A 8 5.06 0.48 6.28
C GLY A 8 6.53 0.85 6.08
N MET A 9 6.88 1.42 4.93
CA MET A 9 8.24 1.92 4.66
C MET A 9 8.65 3.01 5.66
N LEU A 10 7.78 3.98 5.95
CA LEU A 10 8.07 5.05 6.92
C LEU A 10 8.33 4.48 8.33
N ARG A 11 7.56 3.48 8.75
CA ARG A 11 7.75 2.79 10.04
C ARG A 11 9.09 2.06 10.10
N VAL A 12 9.49 1.38 9.03
CA VAL A 12 10.79 0.71 8.93
C VAL A 12 11.91 1.74 8.94
N ALA A 13 11.79 2.80 8.14
CA ALA A 13 12.81 3.85 8.05
C ALA A 13 13.03 4.56 9.39
N GLY A 14 11.97 4.85 10.13
CA GLY A 14 12.08 5.48 11.45
C GLY A 14 12.78 4.59 12.49
N ARG A 15 12.54 3.27 12.45
CA ARG A 15 13.18 2.33 13.40
C ARG A 15 14.60 1.94 13.03
N LYS A 16 14.95 1.99 11.74
CA LYS A 16 16.26 1.57 11.21
C LYS A 16 17.09 2.74 10.71
N GLU A 17 16.86 3.96 11.21
CA GLU A 17 17.52 5.18 10.74
C GLU A 17 19.05 5.06 10.76
N GLU A 18 19.65 4.54 11.83
CA GLU A 18 21.09 4.38 11.95
C GLU A 18 21.67 3.35 10.95
N GLU A 19 20.93 2.28 10.68
CA GLU A 19 21.31 1.26 9.69
C GLU A 19 21.22 1.84 8.27
N LEU A 20 20.14 2.54 7.97
CA LEU A 20 19.90 3.18 6.68
C LEU A 20 20.90 4.31 6.39
N ALA A 21 21.32 5.06 7.41
CA ALA A 21 22.32 6.12 7.28
C ALA A 21 23.70 5.60 6.81
N LYS A 22 24.00 4.31 7.02
CA LYS A 22 25.22 3.67 6.52
C LYS A 22 25.12 3.29 5.04
N ARG A 23 23.91 3.18 4.50
CA ARG A 23 23.65 2.70 3.14
C ARG A 23 23.18 3.77 2.19
N PHE A 24 22.37 4.72 2.65
CA PHE A 24 21.73 5.74 1.85
C PHE A 24 22.25 7.14 2.19
N VAL A 25 22.31 7.99 1.19
CA VAL A 25 22.73 9.39 1.39
C VAL A 25 21.70 10.20 2.18
N PRO A 26 22.10 11.22 2.95
CA PRO A 26 21.17 12.02 3.77
C PRO A 26 20.00 12.62 2.98
N ALA A 27 20.22 13.03 1.73
CA ALA A 27 19.17 13.58 0.87
C ALA A 27 18.04 12.57 0.60
N PHE A 28 18.36 11.29 0.45
CA PHE A 28 17.37 10.21 0.30
C PHE A 28 16.53 10.03 1.57
N LEU A 29 17.19 9.98 2.74
CA LEU A 29 16.52 9.82 4.03
C LEU A 29 15.63 11.03 4.37
N ASN A 30 16.07 12.24 4.02
CA ASN A 30 15.27 13.45 4.20
C ASN A 30 14.03 13.46 3.31
N ARG A 31 14.09 12.92 2.08
CA ARG A 31 12.89 12.76 1.25
C ARG A 31 11.88 11.82 1.89
N ILE A 32 12.33 10.70 2.44
CA ILE A 32 11.46 9.76 3.17
C ILE A 32 10.73 10.48 4.31
N LYS A 33 11.44 11.23 5.15
CA LYS A 33 10.82 12.01 6.25
C LYS A 33 9.76 13.01 5.75
N GLY A 34 9.96 13.60 4.59
CA GLY A 34 8.98 14.51 3.96
C GLY A 34 7.70 13.84 3.46
N MET A 35 7.66 12.50 3.37
CA MET A 35 6.50 11.78 2.85
C MET A 35 5.39 11.55 3.90
N GLU A 36 5.60 11.85 5.17
CA GLU A 36 4.60 11.62 6.23
C GLU A 36 3.27 12.34 5.96
N GLN A 37 3.29 13.48 5.30
CA GLN A 37 2.08 14.20 4.92
C GLN A 37 1.18 13.46 3.93
N GLU A 38 1.73 12.51 3.17
CA GLU A 38 0.96 11.65 2.25
C GLU A 38 0.10 10.60 2.99
N LEU A 39 0.28 10.45 4.30
CA LEU A 39 -0.55 9.57 5.12
C LEU A 39 -1.96 10.13 5.41
N PHE A 40 -2.22 11.38 5.07
CA PHE A 40 -3.52 12.02 5.28
C PHE A 40 -4.42 11.89 4.05
N ALA A 41 -5.46 11.07 4.16
CA ALA A 41 -6.34 10.72 3.04
C ALA A 41 -7.73 11.40 3.09
N LEU A 42 -7.95 12.39 3.97
CA LEU A 42 -9.27 12.99 4.17
C LEU A 42 -9.83 13.63 2.89
N GLU A 43 -8.99 14.36 2.17
CA GLU A 43 -9.37 15.00 0.92
C GLU A 43 -9.75 13.97 -0.16
N GLN A 44 -8.98 12.88 -0.27
CA GLN A 44 -9.29 11.79 -1.19
C GLN A 44 -10.62 11.11 -0.86
N ILE A 45 -10.94 10.94 0.43
CA ILE A 45 -12.21 10.36 0.88
C ILE A 45 -13.39 11.26 0.47
N TRP A 46 -13.28 12.58 0.71
CA TRP A 46 -14.32 13.53 0.33
C TRP A 46 -14.52 13.56 -1.20
N THR A 47 -13.44 13.70 -1.97
CA THR A 47 -13.48 13.68 -3.43
C THR A 47 -14.12 12.39 -3.95
N ALA A 48 -13.74 11.23 -3.40
CA ALA A 48 -14.32 9.95 -3.82
C ALA A 48 -15.83 9.87 -3.55
N ARG A 49 -16.28 10.34 -2.38
CA ARG A 49 -17.72 10.37 -2.04
C ARG A 49 -18.51 11.27 -2.95
N GLU A 50 -18.02 12.47 -3.23
CA GLU A 50 -18.69 13.43 -4.13
C GLU A 50 -18.77 12.93 -5.57
N HIS A 51 -17.84 12.07 -6.00
CA HIS A 51 -17.76 11.52 -7.34
C HIS A 51 -18.23 10.05 -7.45
N GLY A 52 -19.15 9.64 -6.57
CA GLY A 52 -19.90 8.39 -6.72
C GLY A 52 -19.15 7.13 -6.33
N ALA A 53 -18.25 7.20 -5.36
CA ALA A 53 -17.67 6.01 -4.77
C ALA A 53 -18.78 5.18 -4.09
N SER A 54 -18.88 3.90 -4.46
CA SER A 54 -19.81 2.93 -3.85
C SER A 54 -19.24 2.30 -2.58
N ALA A 55 -17.91 2.18 -2.48
CA ALA A 55 -17.22 1.73 -1.30
C ALA A 55 -15.80 2.31 -1.25
N ILE A 56 -15.31 2.56 -0.03
CA ILE A 56 -13.97 3.07 0.23
C ILE A 56 -13.36 2.23 1.37
N TYR A 57 -12.22 1.62 1.12
CA TYR A 57 -11.45 0.86 2.09
C TYR A 57 -10.09 1.52 2.30
N GLN A 58 -9.71 1.72 3.56
CA GLN A 58 -8.34 2.08 3.88
C GLN A 58 -7.45 0.85 3.75
N ILE A 59 -6.28 0.99 3.14
CA ILE A 59 -5.33 -0.10 3.00
C ILE A 59 -4.54 -0.22 4.31
N GLY A 60 -4.94 -1.19 5.13
CA GLY A 60 -4.38 -1.47 6.44
C GLY A 60 -3.37 -2.62 6.47
N PRO A 61 -3.25 -3.32 7.61
CA PRO A 61 -2.35 -4.48 7.77
C PRO A 61 -2.57 -5.55 6.70
N GLY A 62 -1.50 -6.15 6.22
CA GLY A 62 -1.49 -7.08 5.08
C GLY A 62 -1.53 -6.39 3.72
N GLY A 63 -1.57 -5.05 3.70
CA GLY A 63 -1.45 -4.21 2.51
C GLY A 63 -2.59 -4.32 1.51
N ILE A 64 -2.31 -3.91 0.27
CA ILE A 64 -3.31 -3.90 -0.80
C ILE A 64 -3.82 -5.30 -1.15
N LEU A 65 -2.98 -6.34 -1.01
CA LEU A 65 -3.40 -7.70 -1.33
C LEU A 65 -4.46 -8.20 -0.35
N ALA A 66 -4.29 -7.97 0.95
CA ALA A 66 -5.30 -8.28 1.96
C ALA A 66 -6.58 -7.47 1.74
N THR A 67 -6.45 -6.16 1.50
CA THR A 67 -7.60 -5.26 1.28
C THR A 67 -8.42 -5.66 0.04
N LEU A 68 -7.77 -6.04 -1.07
CA LEU A 68 -8.45 -6.55 -2.27
C LEU A 68 -9.23 -7.84 -1.98
N TRP A 69 -8.61 -8.77 -1.24
CA TRP A 69 -9.27 -10.00 -0.84
C TRP A 69 -10.52 -9.74 0.02
N GLU A 70 -10.34 -8.97 1.10
CA GLU A 70 -11.39 -8.67 2.07
C GLU A 70 -12.55 -7.90 1.44
N ALA A 71 -12.26 -6.92 0.58
CA ALA A 71 -13.29 -6.16 -0.12
C ALA A 71 -14.11 -7.05 -1.08
N ALA A 72 -13.45 -7.94 -1.82
CA ALA A 72 -14.13 -8.88 -2.72
C ALA A 72 -14.97 -9.90 -1.94
N GLU A 73 -14.47 -10.37 -0.78
CA GLU A 73 -15.20 -11.27 0.12
C GLU A 73 -16.44 -10.59 0.68
N ALA A 74 -16.30 -9.38 1.19
CA ALA A 74 -17.40 -8.63 1.78
C ALA A 74 -18.52 -8.30 0.79
N ALA A 75 -18.17 -8.06 -0.48
CA ALA A 75 -19.12 -7.76 -1.55
C ALA A 75 -19.62 -9.02 -2.30
N ASP A 76 -19.10 -10.19 -1.96
CA ASP A 76 -19.39 -11.46 -2.64
C ASP A 76 -19.15 -11.42 -4.16
N VAL A 77 -18.06 -10.76 -4.60
CA VAL A 77 -17.67 -10.61 -6.01
C VAL A 77 -16.28 -11.17 -6.27
N GLY A 78 -15.96 -11.37 -7.55
CA GLY A 78 -14.58 -11.54 -7.99
C GLY A 78 -13.96 -10.21 -8.38
N LEU A 79 -12.67 -10.21 -8.66
CA LEU A 79 -11.95 -9.06 -9.16
C LEU A 79 -10.77 -9.45 -10.06
N GLU A 80 -10.39 -8.51 -10.91
CA GLU A 80 -9.13 -8.56 -11.65
C GLU A 80 -8.37 -7.25 -11.38
N ALA A 81 -7.13 -7.35 -10.88
CA ALA A 81 -6.29 -6.20 -10.57
C ALA A 81 -4.90 -6.33 -11.22
N ASP A 82 -4.42 -5.22 -11.76
CA ASP A 82 -3.11 -5.11 -12.39
C ASP A 82 -2.10 -4.49 -11.42
N MET A 83 -1.13 -5.29 -10.97
CA MET A 83 -0.11 -4.86 -10.04
C MET A 83 0.79 -3.74 -10.60
N LYS A 84 0.98 -3.69 -11.93
CA LYS A 84 1.79 -2.62 -12.56
C LYS A 84 1.14 -1.24 -12.50
N LYS A 85 -0.17 -1.19 -12.31
CA LYS A 85 -0.92 0.07 -12.13
C LYS A 85 -0.98 0.56 -10.69
N MET A 86 -0.51 -0.26 -9.74
CA MET A 86 -0.44 0.13 -8.34
C MET A 86 0.75 1.04 -8.11
N SER A 87 0.49 2.25 -7.64
CA SER A 87 1.53 3.28 -7.47
C SER A 87 2.36 3.02 -6.21
N ILE A 88 3.67 2.90 -6.39
CA ILE A 88 4.65 2.74 -5.31
C ILE A 88 5.74 3.80 -5.49
N GLN A 89 6.13 4.46 -4.41
CA GLN A 89 7.25 5.40 -4.41
C GLN A 89 8.58 4.65 -4.59
N GLN A 90 9.53 5.28 -5.29
CA GLN A 90 10.86 4.70 -5.47
C GLN A 90 11.54 4.42 -4.12
N GLU A 91 11.38 5.32 -3.17
CA GLU A 91 11.91 5.18 -1.81
C GLU A 91 11.35 3.94 -1.11
N THR A 92 10.05 3.65 -1.32
CA THR A 92 9.43 2.43 -0.79
C THR A 92 10.05 1.18 -1.42
N VAL A 93 10.28 1.19 -2.72
CA VAL A 93 10.94 0.06 -3.43
C VAL A 93 12.34 -0.18 -2.87
N GLU A 94 13.16 0.87 -2.78
CA GLU A 94 14.55 0.78 -2.31
C GLU A 94 14.65 0.25 -0.86
N ILE A 95 13.81 0.74 0.04
CA ILE A 95 13.77 0.28 1.44
C ILE A 95 13.27 -1.17 1.52
N CYS A 96 12.21 -1.50 0.76
CA CYS A 96 11.68 -2.86 0.73
C CYS A 96 12.69 -3.86 0.16
N GLU A 97 13.41 -3.51 -0.90
CA GLU A 97 14.48 -4.36 -1.45
C GLU A 97 15.60 -4.58 -0.42
N TYR A 98 16.04 -3.52 0.27
CA TYR A 98 17.10 -3.63 1.26
C TYR A 98 16.74 -4.58 2.41
N PHE A 99 15.50 -4.52 2.91
CA PHE A 99 15.01 -5.39 3.99
C PHE A 99 14.30 -6.67 3.51
N ARG A 100 14.23 -6.91 2.20
CA ARG A 100 13.55 -8.05 1.57
C ARG A 100 12.08 -8.16 1.97
N LEU A 101 11.37 -7.03 1.91
CA LEU A 101 9.95 -6.91 2.20
C LEU A 101 9.13 -6.83 0.91
N ASN A 102 7.89 -7.28 0.98
CA ASN A 102 6.93 -7.13 -0.10
C ASN A 102 6.04 -5.89 0.13
N PRO A 103 6.21 -4.79 -0.61
CA PRO A 103 5.44 -3.57 -0.39
C PRO A 103 3.93 -3.75 -0.58
N TYR A 104 3.50 -4.74 -1.38
CA TYR A 104 2.08 -5.05 -1.58
C TYR A 104 1.41 -5.70 -0.38
N GLN A 105 2.19 -6.25 0.55
CA GLN A 105 1.75 -6.89 1.80
C GLN A 105 2.05 -6.03 3.03
N MET A 106 2.46 -4.78 2.84
CA MET A 106 2.74 -3.83 3.92
C MET A 106 1.57 -2.87 4.11
N THR A 107 1.26 -2.56 5.37
CA THR A 107 0.30 -1.51 5.72
C THR A 107 0.57 -0.22 4.94
N SER A 108 -0.50 0.41 4.48
CA SER A 108 -0.45 1.57 3.60
C SER A 108 -1.48 2.62 4.01
N VAL A 109 -1.61 2.89 5.32
CA VAL A 109 -2.49 3.94 5.84
C VAL A 109 -2.20 5.25 5.09
N GLY A 110 -3.27 5.98 4.75
CA GLY A 110 -3.20 7.10 3.80
C GLY A 110 -3.49 6.72 2.36
N SER A 111 -3.47 5.41 2.05
CA SER A 111 -3.86 4.90 0.74
C SER A 111 -5.23 4.23 0.82
N LEU A 112 -6.02 4.38 -0.24
CA LEU A 112 -7.41 3.96 -0.31
C LEU A 112 -7.65 3.05 -1.52
N LEU A 113 -8.36 1.95 -1.29
CA LEU A 113 -9.02 1.17 -2.34
C LEU A 113 -10.45 1.69 -2.49
N ILE A 114 -10.79 2.19 -3.67
CA ILE A 114 -12.07 2.85 -3.93
C ILE A 114 -12.79 2.10 -5.05
N PHE A 115 -14.05 1.77 -4.82
CA PHE A 115 -14.94 1.17 -5.82
C PHE A 115 -15.88 2.25 -6.36
N THR A 116 -15.97 2.37 -7.68
CA THR A 116 -16.82 3.33 -8.38
C THR A 116 -17.13 2.81 -9.78
N GLN A 117 -18.23 3.25 -10.36
CA GLN A 117 -18.58 2.94 -11.76
C GLN A 117 -17.77 3.76 -12.77
N ASN A 118 -17.25 4.92 -12.37
CA ASN A 118 -16.49 5.81 -13.25
C ASN A 118 -15.09 6.09 -12.68
N GLY A 119 -14.25 5.04 -12.73
CA GLY A 119 -12.89 5.08 -12.17
C GLY A 119 -11.99 6.13 -12.81
N GLU A 120 -12.05 6.28 -14.14
CA GLU A 120 -11.20 7.23 -14.87
C GLU A 120 -11.53 8.69 -14.51
N ALA A 121 -12.83 9.03 -14.42
CA ALA A 121 -13.23 10.37 -14.02
C ALA A 121 -12.83 10.68 -12.56
N LEU A 122 -12.95 9.71 -11.64
CA LEU A 122 -12.51 9.89 -10.27
C LEU A 122 -10.98 10.05 -10.19
N VAL A 123 -10.22 9.26 -10.94
CA VAL A 123 -8.76 9.39 -11.02
C VAL A 123 -8.37 10.78 -11.49
N GLN A 124 -9.02 11.28 -12.55
CA GLN A 124 -8.76 12.63 -13.04
C GLN A 124 -9.00 13.68 -11.94
N LYS A 125 -10.10 13.60 -11.21
CA LYS A 125 -10.42 14.55 -10.12
C LYS A 125 -9.40 14.51 -8.99
N LEU A 126 -8.95 13.33 -8.59
CA LEU A 126 -7.91 13.18 -7.58
C LEU A 126 -6.57 13.75 -8.07
N GLN A 127 -6.20 13.53 -9.33
CA GLN A 127 -4.98 14.06 -9.92
C GLN A 127 -5.03 15.60 -10.08
N GLU A 128 -6.18 16.18 -10.43
CA GLU A 128 -6.38 17.63 -10.45
C GLU A 128 -6.18 18.27 -9.06
N ALA A 129 -6.50 17.52 -7.99
CA ALA A 129 -6.22 17.89 -6.59
C ALA A 129 -4.78 17.54 -6.12
N GLY A 130 -3.89 17.14 -7.04
CA GLY A 130 -2.51 16.78 -6.73
C GLY A 130 -2.33 15.45 -6.01
N LYS A 131 -3.36 14.57 -6.02
CA LYS A 131 -3.31 13.27 -5.35
C LYS A 131 -3.01 12.15 -6.34
N GLN A 132 -2.13 11.23 -5.92
CA GLN A 132 -1.85 10.04 -6.72
C GLN A 132 -3.06 9.10 -6.74
N ALA A 133 -3.47 8.71 -7.94
CA ALA A 133 -4.54 7.74 -8.15
C ALA A 133 -4.38 7.03 -9.49
N ALA A 134 -4.86 5.79 -9.56
CA ALA A 134 -4.92 4.99 -10.77
C ALA A 134 -6.09 4.01 -10.73
N VAL A 135 -6.65 3.67 -11.88
CA VAL A 135 -7.56 2.54 -12.02
C VAL A 135 -6.72 1.26 -12.07
N ILE A 136 -6.76 0.49 -11.00
CA ILE A 136 -5.94 -0.73 -10.87
C ILE A 136 -6.65 -2.01 -11.33
N GLY A 137 -7.97 -1.96 -11.59
CA GLY A 137 -8.72 -3.14 -11.98
C GLY A 137 -10.22 -2.94 -11.94
N HIS A 138 -10.95 -4.03 -11.94
CA HIS A 138 -12.41 -4.04 -11.90
C HIS A 138 -12.95 -5.28 -11.17
N THR A 139 -14.20 -5.18 -10.71
CA THR A 139 -14.93 -6.32 -10.13
C THR A 139 -15.56 -7.17 -11.23
N THR A 140 -15.78 -8.46 -10.94
CA THR A 140 -16.39 -9.41 -11.85
C THR A 140 -17.53 -10.16 -11.17
N ASN A 141 -18.46 -10.70 -11.96
CA ASN A 141 -19.52 -11.59 -11.45
C ASN A 141 -19.03 -13.03 -11.13
N ARG A 142 -17.76 -13.32 -11.45
CA ARG A 142 -17.11 -14.58 -11.08
C ARG A 142 -16.58 -14.45 -9.65
N LYS A 143 -16.33 -15.58 -8.98
CA LYS A 143 -15.75 -15.55 -7.62
C LYS A 143 -14.22 -15.50 -7.63
N GLU A 144 -13.62 -15.57 -8.79
CA GLU A 144 -12.17 -15.56 -8.97
C GLU A 144 -11.60 -14.19 -8.65
N ARG A 145 -10.50 -14.17 -7.91
CA ARG A 145 -9.71 -12.99 -7.60
C ARG A 145 -8.37 -13.13 -8.29
N VAL A 146 -8.14 -12.32 -9.30
CA VAL A 146 -7.00 -12.47 -10.20
C VAL A 146 -6.10 -11.25 -10.12
N LEU A 147 -4.80 -11.49 -10.01
CA LEU A 147 -3.75 -10.50 -10.15
C LEU A 147 -3.04 -10.68 -11.49
N SER A 148 -2.80 -9.60 -12.20
CA SER A 148 -1.93 -9.54 -13.36
C SER A 148 -0.68 -8.70 -13.09
N GLY A 149 0.44 -9.11 -13.68
CA GLY A 149 1.73 -8.41 -13.58
C GLY A 149 2.46 -8.45 -14.93
N GLY A 150 1.89 -7.79 -15.95
CA GLY A 150 2.37 -7.90 -17.33
C GLY A 150 1.84 -9.15 -18.01
N SER A 151 2.73 -10.10 -18.41
CA SER A 151 2.33 -11.37 -19.02
C SER A 151 1.90 -12.44 -18.01
N GLU A 152 2.21 -12.24 -16.74
CA GLU A 152 1.86 -13.17 -15.69
C GLU A 152 0.46 -12.90 -15.15
N ARG A 153 -0.28 -13.97 -14.91
CA ARG A 153 -1.61 -13.94 -14.31
C ARG A 153 -1.70 -15.04 -13.27
N ARG A 154 -2.11 -14.66 -12.04
CA ARG A 154 -2.22 -15.60 -10.93
C ARG A 154 -3.46 -15.29 -10.08
N PHE A 155 -3.91 -16.27 -9.32
CA PHE A 155 -4.93 -16.00 -8.31
C PHE A 155 -4.34 -15.19 -7.15
N LEU A 156 -5.18 -14.33 -6.58
CA LEU A 156 -4.88 -13.65 -5.34
C LEU A 156 -4.97 -14.67 -4.19
N ASP A 157 -3.89 -14.80 -3.44
CA ASP A 157 -3.84 -15.65 -2.26
C ASP A 157 -4.68 -15.08 -1.11
N ARG A 158 -5.06 -15.94 -0.15
CA ARG A 158 -5.66 -15.48 1.09
C ARG A 158 -4.74 -14.50 1.82
N PRO A 159 -5.31 -13.54 2.60
CA PRO A 159 -4.52 -12.58 3.34
C PRO A 159 -3.41 -13.24 4.17
N GLN A 160 -2.21 -12.70 4.02
CA GLN A 160 -1.05 -13.09 4.80
C GLN A 160 -0.81 -12.04 5.90
N PRO A 161 -0.09 -12.36 6.97
CA PRO A 161 0.35 -11.37 7.94
C PRO A 161 1.08 -10.21 7.27
N ASP A 162 0.97 -9.02 7.87
CA ASP A 162 1.71 -7.85 7.39
C ASP A 162 3.22 -8.11 7.41
N GLU A 163 3.91 -7.65 6.37
CA GLU A 163 5.37 -7.82 6.27
C GLU A 163 6.14 -7.15 7.43
N LEU A 164 5.56 -6.13 8.06
CA LEU A 164 6.14 -5.52 9.25
C LEU A 164 6.23 -6.49 10.44
N ALA A 165 5.38 -7.51 10.52
CA ALA A 165 5.46 -8.51 11.59
C ALA A 165 6.84 -9.17 11.61
N ARG A 166 7.41 -9.49 10.43
CA ARG A 166 8.75 -10.09 10.30
C ARG A 166 9.85 -9.18 10.83
N ILE A 167 9.72 -7.87 10.60
CA ILE A 167 10.70 -6.89 11.12
C ILE A 167 10.52 -6.70 12.61
N TYR A 168 9.29 -6.60 13.11
CA TYR A 168 9.05 -6.43 14.55
C TYR A 168 9.53 -7.61 15.37
N GLU A 169 9.39 -8.84 14.91
CA GLU A 169 9.99 -10.01 15.57
C GLU A 169 11.52 -9.88 15.69
N SER A 170 12.18 -9.44 14.63
CA SER A 170 13.63 -9.19 14.65
C SER A 170 14.04 -8.07 15.62
N PHE A 171 13.20 -7.04 15.78
CA PHE A 171 13.45 -5.96 16.75
C PHE A 171 13.32 -6.44 18.18
N ILE A 172 12.27 -7.21 18.49
CA ILE A 172 12.06 -7.78 19.83
C ILE A 172 13.23 -8.68 20.22
N GLU A 173 13.72 -9.50 19.29
CA GLU A 173 14.89 -10.33 19.53
C GLU A 173 16.18 -9.52 19.76
N GLN A 174 16.34 -8.43 19.02
CA GLN A 174 17.48 -7.52 19.18
C GLN A 174 17.41 -6.78 20.52
N ASP A 175 16.27 -6.21 20.87
CA ASP A 175 16.05 -5.50 22.13
C ASP A 175 16.27 -6.43 23.35
N ARG A 176 15.86 -7.70 23.25
CA ARG A 176 16.15 -8.73 24.27
C ARG A 176 17.65 -9.02 24.41
N LYS A 177 18.37 -9.12 23.29
CA LYS A 177 19.84 -9.34 23.31
C LYS A 177 20.59 -8.15 23.88
N GLU A 178 20.06 -6.94 23.70
CA GLU A 178 20.64 -5.71 24.22
C GLU A 178 20.16 -5.35 25.64
N GLY A 179 19.31 -6.20 26.25
CA GLY A 179 18.81 -6.02 27.63
C GLY A 179 17.88 -4.80 27.77
N LYS A 180 17.20 -4.39 26.72
CA LYS A 180 16.27 -3.25 26.70
C LYS A 180 14.82 -3.65 27.02
N VAL A 181 14.54 -4.97 27.06
CA VAL A 181 13.24 -5.57 27.42
C VAL A 181 13.49 -6.82 28.25
#